data_dac27d87951b48925d727675e7de05e0
#
_entry.id   dac27d87951b48925d727675e7de05e0
#
_cell.length_a   1.000
_cell.length_b   1.000
_cell.length_c   1.000
_cell.angle_alpha   90.00
_cell.angle_beta   90.00
_cell.angle_gamma   90.00
#
_symmetry.space_group_name_H-M   'P 1'
#
loop_
_entity.id
_entity.type
_entity.pdbx_description
1 polymer ?
#
loop_
_entity_poly.entity_id
_entity_poly.type
_entity_poly.pdbx_seq_one_letter_code
_entity_poly.pdbx_strand_id
1 'polypeptide(L)'
;MTISPANNMDVKRRNRVNTLRCILKSDRVSQMELTQKLALSWPTILQNVKELTELGLVREDGVYASTGGRKAKAYAPVRDARVAVGVDLTADHVGVVLTDLGGNLLKQATGALRFSMEEIYFKYLGGLLQRFVEANGAADRILGVGIALPGIVDGERGVLRESHALELRNVPLSRFTQQIPWPCRCLGAAHAAGLAEFRGVDGDMVYLSLDDTVGGAILRDGSLCLGDHLRAGEFGHMTLVPGGRRCWCGKEGCLDAYCSAKVLSDHAGGSLSAFFEELRSGDAGKREIWREYLEHLAAAVNNLHVAFDCGVIAGGRVGACLEEFGELLRALLAERNPFEQDASYLKWSRRPQEAAAVGAALTQVEAFLEGL
;
A
#
# COMPACT_ATOMS: atom_id res chain seq x y z
N MET A 1 -28.56 -12.20 -5.07
CA MET A 1 -28.47 -11.13 -4.06
C MET A 1 -29.48 -10.05 -4.40
N THR A 2 -30.53 -9.88 -3.61
CA THR A 2 -31.56 -8.84 -3.77
C THR A 2 -30.92 -7.52 -3.33
N ILE A 3 -30.71 -6.61 -4.29
CA ILE A 3 -30.24 -5.24 -4.00
C ILE A 3 -31.38 -4.53 -3.28
N SER A 4 -31.25 -4.31 -1.98
CA SER A 4 -32.17 -3.47 -1.21
C SER A 4 -32.05 -2.02 -1.77
N PRO A 5 -33.16 -1.29 -1.99
CA PRO A 5 -33.08 0.09 -2.48
C PRO A 5 -32.26 0.92 -1.47
N ALA A 6 -31.24 1.61 -1.97
CA ALA A 6 -30.39 2.46 -1.16
C ALA A 6 -31.25 3.49 -0.40
N ASN A 7 -31.19 3.47 0.92
CA ASN A 7 -31.89 4.43 1.77
C ASN A 7 -31.37 5.84 1.46
N ASN A 8 -32.24 6.84 1.49
CA ASN A 8 -31.88 8.25 1.22
C ASN A 8 -30.71 8.73 2.13
N MET A 9 -30.56 8.16 3.32
CA MET A 9 -29.43 8.42 4.20
C MET A 9 -28.12 7.86 3.66
N ASP A 10 -28.12 6.65 3.07
CA ASP A 10 -26.91 6.04 2.49
C ASP A 10 -26.43 6.80 1.25
N VAL A 11 -27.37 7.30 0.45
CA VAL A 11 -27.06 8.17 -0.72
C VAL A 11 -26.42 9.48 -0.26
N LYS A 12 -26.97 10.13 0.77
CA LYS A 12 -26.40 11.37 1.32
C LYS A 12 -25.01 11.16 1.88
N ARG A 13 -24.83 10.11 2.68
CA ARG A 13 -23.53 9.72 3.24
C ARG A 13 -22.51 9.48 2.12
N ARG A 14 -22.83 8.67 1.12
CA ARG A 14 -21.95 8.39 -0.02
C ARG A 14 -21.59 9.66 -0.78
N ASN A 15 -22.53 10.55 -1.02
CA ASN A 15 -22.28 11.83 -1.68
C ASN A 15 -21.31 12.71 -0.87
N ARG A 16 -21.48 12.77 0.45
CA ARG A 16 -20.58 13.51 1.35
C ARG A 16 -19.16 12.93 1.33
N VAL A 17 -19.02 11.63 1.45
CA VAL A 17 -17.73 10.93 1.36
C VAL A 17 -17.06 11.17 0.02
N ASN A 18 -17.78 11.03 -1.08
CA ASN A 18 -17.25 11.30 -2.42
C ASN A 18 -16.84 12.76 -2.61
N THR A 19 -17.58 13.70 -2.00
CA THR A 19 -17.21 15.13 -2.00
C THR A 19 -15.89 15.34 -1.26
N LEU A 20 -15.72 14.74 -0.08
CA LEU A 20 -14.46 14.83 0.66
C LEU A 20 -13.30 14.15 -0.10
N ARG A 21 -13.49 12.97 -0.66
CA ARG A 21 -12.47 12.28 -1.48
C ARG A 21 -12.04 13.14 -2.67
N CYS A 22 -12.99 13.82 -3.34
CA CYS A 22 -12.69 14.71 -4.45
C CYS A 22 -11.87 15.93 -3.98
N ILE A 23 -12.22 16.52 -2.82
CA ILE A 23 -11.48 17.65 -2.24
C ILE A 23 -10.07 17.21 -1.79
N LEU A 24 -9.93 16.01 -1.18
CA LEU A 24 -8.63 15.46 -0.75
C LEU A 24 -7.66 15.20 -1.91
N LYS A 25 -8.18 14.93 -3.12
CA LYS A 25 -7.37 14.77 -4.34
C LYS A 25 -6.87 16.09 -4.93
N SER A 26 -7.38 17.22 -4.42
CA SER A 26 -7.09 18.56 -4.92
C SER A 26 -6.44 19.38 -3.80
N ASP A 27 -5.56 20.32 -4.15
CA ASP A 27 -5.08 21.30 -3.16
C ASP A 27 -6.13 22.39 -2.94
N ARG A 28 -6.89 22.71 -4.00
CA ARG A 28 -7.93 23.72 -4.01
C ARG A 28 -8.97 23.40 -5.07
N VAL A 29 -10.26 23.53 -4.74
CA VAL A 29 -11.37 23.21 -5.66
C VAL A 29 -12.55 24.15 -5.45
N SER A 30 -13.26 24.52 -6.54
CA SER A 30 -14.48 25.30 -6.49
C SER A 30 -15.72 24.39 -6.40
N GLN A 31 -16.86 24.99 -5.96
CA GLN A 31 -18.15 24.28 -5.99
C GLN A 31 -18.55 23.84 -7.40
N MET A 32 -18.23 24.64 -8.41
CA MET A 32 -18.54 24.32 -9.80
C MET A 32 -17.77 23.07 -10.28
N GLU A 33 -16.47 23.02 -9.98
CA GLU A 33 -15.65 21.84 -10.31
C GLU A 33 -16.14 20.58 -9.57
N LEU A 34 -16.53 20.70 -8.28
CA LEU A 34 -17.12 19.58 -7.53
C LEU A 34 -18.43 19.10 -8.17
N THR A 35 -19.30 20.03 -8.58
CA THR A 35 -20.56 19.74 -9.27
C THR A 35 -20.32 18.96 -10.57
N GLN A 36 -19.35 19.40 -11.36
CA GLN A 36 -18.96 18.74 -12.63
C GLN A 36 -18.34 17.38 -12.41
N LYS A 37 -17.32 17.28 -11.53
CA LYS A 37 -16.58 16.05 -11.28
C LYS A 37 -17.44 14.94 -10.66
N LEU A 38 -18.41 15.31 -9.82
CA LEU A 38 -19.25 14.36 -9.09
C LEU A 38 -20.63 14.16 -9.70
N ALA A 39 -20.99 14.92 -10.73
CA ALA A 39 -22.32 14.95 -11.33
C ALA A 39 -23.46 15.12 -10.29
N LEU A 40 -23.22 15.92 -9.24
CA LEU A 40 -24.18 16.24 -8.18
C LEU A 40 -24.77 17.63 -8.37
N SER A 41 -25.99 17.82 -7.87
CA SER A 41 -26.63 19.16 -7.91
C SER A 41 -25.88 20.18 -7.04
N TRP A 42 -25.93 21.45 -7.44
CA TRP A 42 -25.36 22.56 -6.69
C TRP A 42 -25.80 22.61 -5.20
N PRO A 43 -27.11 22.46 -4.87
CA PRO A 43 -27.54 22.41 -3.46
C PRO A 43 -26.92 21.25 -2.69
N THR A 44 -26.75 20.07 -3.31
CA THR A 44 -26.13 18.89 -2.70
C THR A 44 -24.65 19.15 -2.37
N ILE A 45 -23.90 19.72 -3.31
CA ILE A 45 -22.49 20.07 -3.08
C ILE A 45 -22.38 21.12 -1.98
N LEU A 46 -23.24 22.16 -1.99
CA LEU A 46 -23.24 23.20 -0.97
C LEU A 46 -23.47 22.63 0.44
N GLN A 47 -24.45 21.70 0.56
CA GLN A 47 -24.74 21.02 1.83
C GLN A 47 -23.56 20.14 2.28
N ASN A 48 -22.99 19.33 1.38
CA ASN A 48 -21.87 18.48 1.71
C ASN A 48 -20.65 19.29 2.17
N VAL A 49 -20.29 20.34 1.45
CA VAL A 49 -19.16 21.23 1.81
C VAL A 49 -19.41 21.91 3.15
N LYS A 50 -20.65 22.37 3.43
CA LYS A 50 -21.01 22.96 4.72
C LYS A 50 -20.80 21.96 5.86
N GLU A 51 -21.36 20.74 5.75
CA GLU A 51 -21.19 19.69 6.77
C GLU A 51 -19.72 19.32 6.99
N LEU A 52 -18.94 19.19 5.91
CA LEU A 52 -17.51 18.88 5.99
C LEU A 52 -16.70 20.03 6.63
N THR A 53 -17.12 21.28 6.43
CA THR A 53 -16.51 22.44 7.08
C THR A 53 -16.85 22.49 8.58
N GLU A 54 -18.08 22.19 8.96
CA GLU A 54 -18.51 22.08 10.36
C GLU A 54 -17.76 20.96 11.10
N LEU A 55 -17.40 19.85 10.39
CA LEU A 55 -16.56 18.77 10.91
C LEU A 55 -15.05 19.13 10.93
N GLY A 56 -14.66 20.30 10.43
CA GLY A 56 -13.27 20.73 10.36
C GLY A 56 -12.42 19.99 9.34
N LEU A 57 -13.03 19.25 8.39
CA LEU A 57 -12.34 18.47 7.36
C LEU A 57 -12.04 19.27 6.08
N VAL A 58 -12.78 20.35 5.89
CA VAL A 58 -12.66 21.28 4.75
C VAL A 58 -12.66 22.71 5.27
N ARG A 59 -11.94 23.59 4.62
CA ARG A 59 -11.95 25.04 4.91
C ARG A 59 -12.23 25.83 3.64
N GLU A 60 -12.81 27.03 3.79
CA GLU A 60 -12.82 28.02 2.72
C GLU A 60 -11.39 28.54 2.51
N ASP A 61 -10.96 28.62 1.27
CA ASP A 61 -9.60 29.00 0.88
C ASP A 61 -9.61 30.15 -0.13
N GLY A 62 -10.37 31.19 0.21
CA GLY A 62 -10.52 32.39 -0.59
C GLY A 62 -11.44 32.21 -1.80
N VAL A 63 -11.15 32.93 -2.87
CA VAL A 63 -11.96 32.94 -4.10
C VAL A 63 -11.05 32.77 -5.33
N TYR A 64 -11.58 32.21 -6.39
CA TYR A 64 -10.91 32.21 -7.70
C TYR A 64 -10.96 33.57 -8.37
N ALA A 65 -9.95 33.90 -9.17
CA ALA A 65 -9.99 35.11 -10.00
C ALA A 65 -11.18 35.03 -10.96
N SER A 66 -11.96 36.10 -11.05
CA SER A 66 -13.15 36.19 -11.90
C SER A 66 -12.74 36.58 -13.32
N THR A 67 -13.29 35.89 -14.31
CA THR A 67 -13.21 36.25 -15.74
C THR A 67 -14.46 37.03 -16.20
N GLY A 68 -15.18 37.71 -15.28
CA GLY A 68 -16.35 38.53 -15.61
C GLY A 68 -17.64 38.17 -14.89
N GLY A 69 -17.62 37.28 -13.87
CA GLY A 69 -18.76 36.84 -13.07
C GLY A 69 -18.55 36.96 -11.56
N ARG A 70 -19.51 36.46 -10.75
CA ARG A 70 -19.35 36.37 -9.28
C ARG A 70 -18.15 35.49 -8.94
N LYS A 71 -17.23 36.01 -8.12
CA LYS A 71 -16.05 35.23 -7.66
C LYS A 71 -16.48 33.91 -7.01
N ALA A 72 -16.01 32.79 -7.55
CA ALA A 72 -16.32 31.47 -7.01
C ALA A 72 -15.50 31.22 -5.73
N LYS A 73 -16.17 30.78 -4.66
CA LYS A 73 -15.49 30.32 -3.45
C LYS A 73 -14.63 29.11 -3.75
N ALA A 74 -13.43 29.08 -3.17
CA ALA A 74 -12.52 27.95 -3.21
C ALA A 74 -12.55 27.23 -1.86
N TYR A 75 -12.39 25.93 -1.91
CA TYR A 75 -12.32 25.05 -0.75
C TYR A 75 -11.03 24.24 -0.80
N ALA A 76 -10.41 24.05 0.35
CA ALA A 76 -9.22 23.22 0.53
C ALA A 76 -9.45 22.17 1.62
N PRO A 77 -8.82 21.00 1.53
CA PRO A 77 -8.88 20.00 2.59
C PRO A 77 -8.06 20.46 3.80
N VAL A 78 -8.53 20.14 5.00
CA VAL A 78 -7.73 20.16 6.23
C VAL A 78 -7.19 18.74 6.42
N ARG A 79 -6.12 18.42 5.70
CA ARG A 79 -5.62 17.05 5.55
C ARG A 79 -5.23 16.43 6.89
N ASP A 80 -4.65 17.21 7.78
CA ASP A 80 -4.19 16.78 9.10
C ASP A 80 -5.24 16.94 10.22
N ALA A 81 -6.49 17.29 9.88
CA ALA A 81 -7.60 17.31 10.85
C ALA A 81 -7.79 15.96 11.54
N ARG A 82 -7.49 14.88 10.86
CA ARG A 82 -7.39 13.54 11.39
C ARG A 82 -6.13 12.87 10.82
N VAL A 83 -5.54 11.97 11.60
CA VAL A 83 -4.33 11.25 11.23
C VAL A 83 -4.49 9.77 11.53
N ALA A 84 -3.75 8.94 10.85
CA ALA A 84 -3.70 7.50 11.09
C ALA A 84 -2.25 7.03 11.28
N VAL A 85 -2.06 6.06 12.15
CA VAL A 85 -0.77 5.38 12.30
C VAL A 85 -0.79 4.09 11.48
N GLY A 86 0.29 3.86 10.76
CA GLY A 86 0.54 2.58 10.10
C GLY A 86 1.79 1.92 10.67
N VAL A 87 1.72 0.62 10.80
CA VAL A 87 2.82 -0.21 11.28
C VAL A 87 3.12 -1.26 10.23
N ASP A 88 4.36 -1.35 9.83
CA ASP A 88 4.87 -2.50 9.09
C ASP A 88 5.69 -3.37 10.05
N LEU A 89 5.18 -4.59 10.31
CA LEU A 89 5.79 -5.53 11.22
C LEU A 89 6.46 -6.64 10.42
N THR A 90 7.77 -6.76 10.59
CA THR A 90 8.57 -7.82 9.95
C THR A 90 9.21 -8.74 10.99
N ALA A 91 10.03 -9.69 10.56
CA ALA A 91 10.71 -10.63 11.46
C ALA A 91 11.79 -9.95 12.32
N ASP A 92 12.40 -8.86 11.85
CA ASP A 92 13.59 -8.27 12.44
C ASP A 92 13.48 -6.75 12.72
N HIS A 93 12.46 -6.08 12.19
CA HIS A 93 12.25 -4.64 12.39
C HIS A 93 10.76 -4.27 12.42
N VAL A 94 10.50 -3.06 12.89
CA VAL A 94 9.18 -2.42 12.85
C VAL A 94 9.33 -1.03 12.23
N GLY A 95 8.56 -0.79 11.16
CA GLY A 95 8.36 0.52 10.56
C GLY A 95 7.06 1.14 11.09
N VAL A 96 7.10 2.42 11.44
CA VAL A 96 5.91 3.17 11.90
C VAL A 96 5.81 4.46 11.10
N VAL A 97 4.62 4.75 10.61
CA VAL A 97 4.31 6.00 9.91
C VAL A 97 3.11 6.70 10.52
N LEU A 98 3.11 8.03 10.40
CA LEU A 98 1.93 8.88 10.64
C LEU A 98 1.49 9.44 9.30
N THR A 99 0.22 9.27 8.94
CA THR A 99 -0.34 9.80 7.69
C THR A 99 -1.49 10.74 7.96
N ASP A 100 -1.72 11.69 7.04
CA ASP A 100 -2.92 12.51 6.99
C ASP A 100 -4.09 11.78 6.31
N LEU A 101 -5.26 12.43 6.22
CA LEU A 101 -6.43 11.92 5.48
C LEU A 101 -6.18 11.72 3.98
N GLY A 102 -5.19 12.41 3.44
CA GLY A 102 -4.70 12.24 2.07
C GLY A 102 -3.80 11.01 1.90
N GLY A 103 -3.39 10.33 2.97
CA GLY A 103 -2.37 9.28 2.92
C GLY A 103 -0.97 9.83 2.65
N ASN A 104 -0.77 11.15 2.85
CA ASN A 104 0.57 11.71 2.79
C ASN A 104 1.33 11.36 4.06
N LEU A 105 2.59 11.00 3.88
CA LEU A 105 3.49 10.69 4.98
C LEU A 105 3.85 11.98 5.74
N LEU A 106 3.46 12.05 7.00
CA LEU A 106 3.77 13.18 7.88
C LEU A 106 5.04 12.94 8.69
N LYS A 107 5.18 11.73 9.24
CA LYS A 107 6.29 11.29 10.07
C LYS A 107 6.53 9.80 9.86
N GLN A 108 7.77 9.38 10.07
CA GLN A 108 8.16 7.97 10.05
C GLN A 108 9.24 7.69 11.10
N ALA A 109 9.27 6.46 11.54
CA ALA A 109 10.33 5.90 12.38
C ALA A 109 10.49 4.41 12.03
N THR A 110 11.73 3.94 12.04
CA THR A 110 12.04 2.52 11.86
C THR A 110 13.01 2.11 12.95
N GLY A 111 12.82 0.92 13.50
CA GLY A 111 13.66 0.38 14.53
C GLY A 111 13.88 -1.12 14.37
N ALA A 112 15.10 -1.58 14.67
CA ALA A 112 15.36 -3.00 14.81
C ALA A 112 14.60 -3.54 16.02
N LEU A 113 13.68 -4.46 15.77
CA LEU A 113 12.88 -5.13 16.78
C LEU A 113 12.56 -6.54 16.29
N ARG A 114 13.36 -7.50 16.73
CA ARG A 114 13.13 -8.90 16.35
C ARG A 114 11.79 -9.38 16.89
N PHE A 115 10.99 -9.91 16.01
CA PHE A 115 9.67 -10.41 16.34
C PHE A 115 9.73 -11.54 17.38
N SER A 116 8.81 -11.52 18.33
CA SER A 116 8.58 -12.58 19.30
C SER A 116 7.10 -12.65 19.67
N MET A 117 6.59 -13.86 19.93
CA MET A 117 5.23 -14.06 20.44
C MET A 117 5.11 -13.83 21.95
N GLU A 118 6.16 -13.41 22.61
CA GLU A 118 6.16 -13.09 24.03
C GLU A 118 5.39 -11.80 24.33
N GLU A 119 4.76 -11.74 25.49
CA GLU A 119 3.93 -10.58 25.91
C GLU A 119 4.77 -9.28 25.98
N ILE A 120 6.04 -9.40 26.37
CA ILE A 120 6.95 -8.26 26.46
C ILE A 120 7.15 -7.55 25.10
N TYR A 121 7.17 -8.31 24.00
CA TYR A 121 7.25 -7.74 22.65
C TYR A 121 6.06 -6.82 22.37
N PHE A 122 4.84 -7.30 22.63
CA PHE A 122 3.62 -6.53 22.35
C PHE A 122 3.47 -5.33 23.29
N LYS A 123 3.88 -5.45 24.55
CA LYS A 123 3.95 -4.30 25.48
C LYS A 123 4.94 -3.24 24.99
N TYR A 124 6.11 -3.67 24.52
CA TYR A 124 7.11 -2.76 23.96
C TYR A 124 6.58 -2.06 22.70
N LEU A 125 5.95 -2.81 21.78
CA LEU A 125 5.35 -2.27 20.57
C LEU A 125 4.25 -1.23 20.91
N GLY A 126 3.34 -1.56 21.82
CA GLY A 126 2.29 -0.62 22.28
C GLY A 126 2.90 0.67 22.86
N GLY A 127 3.90 0.54 23.72
CA GLY A 127 4.59 1.70 24.31
C GLY A 127 5.38 2.51 23.27
N LEU A 128 5.95 1.87 22.25
CA LEU A 128 6.61 2.56 21.12
C LEU A 128 5.60 3.40 20.35
N LEU A 129 4.46 2.83 20.00
CA LEU A 129 3.42 3.52 19.27
C LEU A 129 2.83 4.69 20.05
N GLN A 130 2.62 4.51 21.36
CA GLN A 130 2.14 5.59 22.21
C GLN A 130 3.12 6.77 22.23
N ARG A 131 4.41 6.50 22.48
CA ARG A 131 5.45 7.55 22.42
C ARG A 131 5.55 8.22 21.06
N PHE A 132 5.41 7.46 19.96
CA PHE A 132 5.44 8.00 18.62
C PHE A 132 4.26 8.96 18.37
N VAL A 133 3.05 8.60 18.78
CA VAL A 133 1.85 9.44 18.67
C VAL A 133 1.98 10.71 19.52
N GLU A 134 2.40 10.58 20.77
CA GLU A 134 2.58 11.70 21.71
C GLU A 134 3.65 12.69 21.22
N ALA A 135 4.82 12.17 20.80
CA ALA A 135 5.93 13.00 20.31
C ALA A 135 5.58 13.79 19.04
N ASN A 136 4.56 13.36 18.27
CA ASN A 136 4.09 14.04 17.07
C ASN A 136 2.80 14.85 17.29
N GLY A 137 2.33 15.01 18.54
CA GLY A 137 1.13 15.80 18.87
C GLY A 137 -0.13 15.28 18.19
N ALA A 138 -0.23 13.94 18.01
CA ALA A 138 -1.31 13.32 17.24
C ALA A 138 -2.43 12.73 18.11
N ALA A 139 -2.29 12.71 19.42
CA ALA A 139 -3.17 11.98 20.36
C ALA A 139 -4.66 12.33 20.19
N ASP A 140 -5.00 13.60 20.02
CA ASP A 140 -6.38 14.07 19.89
C ASP A 140 -6.98 13.90 18.49
N ARG A 141 -6.16 13.54 17.50
CA ARG A 141 -6.54 13.50 16.08
C ARG A 141 -6.42 12.10 15.47
N ILE A 142 -5.89 11.13 16.21
CA ILE A 142 -5.65 9.79 15.71
C ILE A 142 -6.96 9.03 15.46
N LEU A 143 -7.10 8.46 14.28
CA LEU A 143 -8.22 7.59 13.89
C LEU A 143 -8.03 6.16 14.42
N GLY A 144 -6.80 5.70 14.43
CA GLY A 144 -6.44 4.35 14.84
C GLY A 144 -5.09 3.91 14.27
N VAL A 145 -4.79 2.64 14.45
CA VAL A 145 -3.56 2.00 14.03
C VAL A 145 -3.86 0.89 13.02
N GLY A 146 -3.31 1.01 11.81
CA GLY A 146 -3.26 -0.10 10.84
C GLY A 146 -1.97 -0.89 11.02
N ILE A 147 -2.05 -2.22 10.94
CA ILE A 147 -0.88 -3.11 11.09
C ILE A 147 -0.76 -3.97 9.84
N ALA A 148 0.31 -3.80 9.10
CA ALA A 148 0.71 -4.69 8.02
C ALA A 148 1.48 -5.87 8.61
N LEU A 149 1.02 -7.08 8.31
CA LEU A 149 1.64 -8.33 8.76
C LEU A 149 2.11 -9.13 7.54
N PRO A 150 3.30 -9.72 7.55
CA PRO A 150 3.71 -10.60 6.47
C PRO A 150 2.86 -11.88 6.48
N GLY A 151 2.24 -12.20 5.34
CA GLY A 151 1.42 -13.40 5.17
C GLY A 151 -0.06 -13.13 4.94
N ILE A 152 -0.87 -14.18 5.10
CA ILE A 152 -2.30 -14.20 4.79
C ILE A 152 -3.12 -13.80 6.02
N VAL A 153 -3.70 -12.62 5.99
CA VAL A 153 -4.50 -12.03 7.08
C VAL A 153 -5.99 -12.08 6.74
N ASP A 154 -6.77 -12.68 7.60
CA ASP A 154 -8.24 -12.69 7.55
C ASP A 154 -8.78 -11.67 8.56
N GLY A 155 -8.96 -10.45 8.10
CA GLY A 155 -9.45 -9.34 8.93
C GLY A 155 -10.89 -9.55 9.41
N GLU A 156 -11.74 -10.24 8.63
CA GLU A 156 -13.13 -10.50 8.99
C GLU A 156 -13.24 -11.54 10.11
N ARG A 157 -12.43 -12.60 10.02
CA ARG A 157 -12.38 -13.65 11.07
C ARG A 157 -11.44 -13.29 12.22
N GLY A 158 -10.67 -12.20 12.09
CA GLY A 158 -9.72 -11.78 13.12
C GLY A 158 -8.53 -12.71 13.29
N VAL A 159 -8.00 -13.31 12.22
CA VAL A 159 -6.95 -14.33 12.28
C VAL A 159 -5.85 -14.06 11.26
N LEU A 160 -4.59 -14.12 11.68
CA LEU A 160 -3.44 -14.37 10.81
C LEU A 160 -3.43 -15.86 10.48
N ARG A 161 -3.83 -16.22 9.24
CA ARG A 161 -3.94 -17.62 8.82
C ARG A 161 -2.58 -18.29 8.70
N GLU A 162 -1.66 -17.61 8.05
CA GLU A 162 -0.31 -18.13 7.81
C GLU A 162 0.67 -16.97 7.59
N SER A 163 1.82 -17.08 8.22
CA SER A 163 2.98 -16.23 7.99
C SER A 163 4.24 -17.08 8.01
N HIS A 164 4.89 -17.19 6.85
CA HIS A 164 6.19 -17.89 6.79
C HIS A 164 7.27 -17.07 7.48
N ALA A 165 7.31 -15.76 7.23
CA ALA A 165 8.34 -14.88 7.78
C ALA A 165 8.31 -14.80 9.32
N LEU A 166 7.14 -14.97 9.95
CA LEU A 166 6.99 -14.97 11.41
C LEU A 166 6.86 -16.38 12.00
N GLU A 167 6.87 -17.43 11.16
CA GLU A 167 6.68 -18.83 11.53
C GLU A 167 5.36 -19.07 12.31
N LEU A 168 4.28 -18.39 11.89
CA LEU A 168 3.00 -18.40 12.56
C LEU A 168 1.90 -19.04 11.71
N ARG A 169 0.96 -19.73 12.39
CA ARG A 169 -0.27 -20.25 11.77
C ARG A 169 -1.46 -20.10 12.72
N ASN A 170 -2.59 -19.65 12.18
CA ASN A 170 -3.87 -19.51 12.89
C ASN A 170 -3.79 -18.72 14.21
N VAL A 171 -3.09 -17.58 14.17
CA VAL A 171 -2.92 -16.70 15.35
C VAL A 171 -4.00 -15.62 15.35
N PRO A 172 -4.76 -15.46 16.48
CA PRO A 172 -5.73 -14.38 16.59
C PRO A 172 -5.08 -13.00 16.45
N LEU A 173 -5.67 -12.12 15.65
CA LEU A 173 -5.17 -10.75 15.44
C LEU A 173 -5.16 -9.92 16.73
N SER A 174 -6.00 -10.28 17.71
CA SER A 174 -5.99 -9.66 19.04
C SER A 174 -4.62 -9.73 19.73
N ARG A 175 -3.79 -10.75 19.44
CA ARG A 175 -2.43 -10.84 19.96
C ARG A 175 -1.57 -9.64 19.55
N PHE A 176 -1.77 -9.12 18.34
CA PHE A 176 -1.03 -7.99 17.80
C PHE A 176 -1.59 -6.64 18.26
N THR A 177 -2.87 -6.59 18.67
CA THR A 177 -3.58 -5.33 18.90
C THR A 177 -3.90 -5.03 20.37
N GLN A 178 -3.91 -6.03 21.25
CA GLN A 178 -4.37 -5.91 22.64
C GLN A 178 -3.61 -4.89 23.51
N GLN A 179 -2.38 -4.54 23.15
CA GLN A 179 -1.56 -3.57 23.88
C GLN A 179 -1.58 -2.17 23.25
N ILE A 180 -2.43 -1.97 22.23
CA ILE A 180 -2.55 -0.70 21.50
C ILE A 180 -3.86 -0.03 21.94
N PRO A 181 -3.83 1.22 22.46
CA PRO A 181 -5.01 1.85 23.05
C PRO A 181 -6.00 2.43 22.03
N TRP A 182 -5.71 2.35 20.75
CA TRP A 182 -6.56 2.86 19.66
C TRP A 182 -7.19 1.73 18.86
N PRO A 183 -8.26 2.03 18.09
CA PRO A 183 -8.83 1.06 17.16
C PRO A 183 -7.76 0.52 16.21
N CYS A 184 -7.72 -0.81 16.04
CA CYS A 184 -6.72 -1.46 15.20
C CYS A 184 -7.37 -2.21 14.04
N ARG A 185 -6.66 -2.24 12.89
CA ARG A 185 -6.97 -3.09 11.74
C ARG A 185 -5.69 -3.77 11.26
N CYS A 186 -5.77 -5.04 10.93
CA CYS A 186 -4.63 -5.79 10.40
C CYS A 186 -4.92 -6.26 8.97
N LEU A 187 -3.88 -6.27 8.13
CA LEU A 187 -3.96 -6.80 6.77
C LEU A 187 -2.58 -7.36 6.32
N GLY A 188 -2.57 -8.13 5.24
CA GLY A 188 -1.32 -8.64 4.68
C GLY A 188 -0.42 -7.51 4.16
N ALA A 189 0.89 -7.59 4.41
CA ALA A 189 1.84 -6.53 4.09
C ALA A 189 1.86 -6.17 2.59
N ALA A 190 1.85 -7.16 1.70
CA ALA A 190 1.79 -6.92 0.26
C ALA A 190 0.47 -6.25 -0.17
N HIS A 191 -0.66 -6.64 0.43
CA HIS A 191 -1.96 -5.99 0.20
C HIS A 191 -1.95 -4.54 0.72
N ALA A 192 -1.36 -4.29 1.88
CA ALA A 192 -1.20 -2.95 2.42
C ALA A 192 -0.36 -2.07 1.48
N ALA A 193 0.79 -2.57 1.05
CA ALA A 193 1.66 -1.85 0.12
C ALA A 193 0.93 -1.53 -1.20
N GLY A 194 0.18 -2.50 -1.74
CA GLY A 194 -0.68 -2.27 -2.91
C GLY A 194 -1.68 -1.14 -2.68
N LEU A 195 -2.39 -1.10 -1.55
CA LEU A 195 -3.33 -0.01 -1.23
C LEU A 195 -2.67 1.37 -1.25
N ALA A 196 -1.43 1.48 -0.75
CA ALA A 196 -0.68 2.74 -0.79
C ALA A 196 -0.32 3.15 -2.22
N GLU A 197 0.13 2.20 -3.03
CA GLU A 197 0.61 2.44 -4.39
C GLU A 197 -0.52 2.65 -5.40
N PHE A 198 -1.67 2.01 -5.20
CA PHE A 198 -2.84 2.16 -6.08
C PHE A 198 -3.55 3.52 -5.90
N ARG A 199 -3.23 4.26 -4.85
CA ARG A 199 -3.87 5.55 -4.61
C ARG A 199 -3.54 6.56 -5.71
N GLY A 200 -4.58 7.06 -6.37
CA GLY A 200 -4.44 8.00 -7.51
C GLY A 200 -3.98 7.35 -8.81
N VAL A 201 -4.05 6.03 -8.90
CA VAL A 201 -3.91 5.29 -10.15
C VAL A 201 -5.29 5.14 -10.77
N ASP A 202 -5.38 5.40 -12.06
CA ASP A 202 -6.58 5.17 -12.85
C ASP A 202 -6.49 3.77 -13.49
N GLY A 203 -7.61 3.03 -13.47
CA GLY A 203 -7.71 1.69 -14.01
C GLY A 203 -7.19 0.59 -13.08
N ASP A 204 -7.13 -0.61 -13.63
CA ASP A 204 -6.64 -1.80 -12.94
C ASP A 204 -5.11 -1.78 -12.83
N MET A 205 -4.56 -2.43 -11.82
CA MET A 205 -3.12 -2.45 -11.58
C MET A 205 -2.73 -3.67 -10.74
N VAL A 206 -1.55 -4.20 -11.00
CA VAL A 206 -0.90 -5.20 -10.15
C VAL A 206 0.26 -4.54 -9.40
N TYR A 207 0.37 -4.81 -8.11
CA TYR A 207 1.54 -4.51 -7.30
C TYR A 207 2.32 -5.79 -7.05
N LEU A 208 3.61 -5.81 -7.36
CA LEU A 208 4.54 -6.90 -7.10
C LEU A 208 5.52 -6.47 -6.01
N SER A 209 5.45 -7.13 -4.84
CA SER A 209 6.33 -6.90 -3.69
C SER A 209 7.54 -7.80 -3.77
N LEU A 210 8.72 -7.20 -3.94
CA LEU A 210 10.02 -7.90 -4.03
C LEU A 210 10.76 -7.74 -2.70
N ASP A 211 10.27 -8.44 -1.69
CA ASP A 211 10.80 -8.46 -0.32
C ASP A 211 11.47 -9.80 -0.01
N ASP A 212 11.68 -10.14 1.27
CA ASP A 212 12.27 -11.44 1.68
C ASP A 212 11.48 -12.63 1.14
N THR A 213 10.20 -12.43 0.90
CA THR A 213 9.33 -13.29 0.08
C THR A 213 8.63 -12.43 -0.97
N VAL A 214 8.34 -13.02 -2.13
CA VAL A 214 7.60 -12.33 -3.19
C VAL A 214 6.10 -12.46 -2.94
N GLY A 215 5.42 -11.33 -2.90
CA GLY A 215 3.97 -11.24 -2.80
C GLY A 215 3.42 -10.18 -3.74
N GLY A 216 2.17 -9.78 -3.54
CA GLY A 216 1.61 -8.68 -4.30
C GLY A 216 0.16 -8.37 -3.96
N ALA A 217 -0.41 -7.48 -4.75
CA ALA A 217 -1.80 -7.07 -4.65
C ALA A 217 -2.38 -6.81 -6.05
N ILE A 218 -3.67 -6.95 -6.19
CA ILE A 218 -4.41 -6.71 -7.43
C ILE A 218 -5.47 -5.66 -7.15
N LEU A 219 -5.41 -4.55 -7.88
CA LEU A 219 -6.48 -3.56 -7.95
C LEU A 219 -7.34 -3.87 -9.16
N ARG A 220 -8.64 -4.07 -8.94
CA ARG A 220 -9.62 -4.26 -10.00
C ARG A 220 -10.89 -3.48 -9.70
N ASP A 221 -11.39 -2.74 -10.68
CA ASP A 221 -12.58 -1.89 -10.53
C ASP A 221 -12.49 -0.96 -9.30
N GLY A 222 -11.31 -0.40 -9.04
CA GLY A 222 -11.05 0.51 -7.91
C GLY A 222 -11.01 -0.16 -6.54
N SER A 223 -11.02 -1.49 -6.47
CA SER A 223 -11.04 -2.27 -5.23
C SER A 223 -9.90 -3.29 -5.18
N LEU A 224 -9.41 -3.57 -3.97
CA LEU A 224 -8.42 -4.62 -3.74
C LEU A 224 -9.09 -6.00 -3.92
N CYS A 225 -8.53 -6.80 -4.83
CA CYS A 225 -8.96 -8.18 -5.04
C CYS A 225 -8.25 -9.10 -4.04
N LEU A 226 -9.00 -9.69 -3.10
CA LEU A 226 -8.44 -10.61 -2.11
C LEU A 226 -8.56 -12.08 -2.52
N GLY A 227 -9.49 -12.40 -3.43
CA GLY A 227 -9.85 -13.77 -3.79
C GLY A 227 -10.63 -14.52 -2.70
N ASP A 228 -11.21 -15.66 -3.06
CA ASP A 228 -12.09 -16.44 -2.18
C ASP A 228 -11.38 -16.97 -0.91
N HIS A 229 -10.06 -17.13 -1.00
CA HIS A 229 -9.23 -17.66 0.08
C HIS A 229 -8.20 -16.66 0.60
N LEU A 230 -8.34 -15.38 0.26
CA LEU A 230 -7.41 -14.30 0.61
C LEU A 230 -5.99 -14.51 0.06
N ARG A 231 -5.86 -15.22 -1.07
CA ARG A 231 -4.58 -15.58 -1.70
C ARG A 231 -4.32 -14.87 -3.02
N ALA A 232 -5.20 -13.95 -3.42
CA ALA A 232 -4.95 -13.15 -4.61
C ALA A 232 -3.71 -12.28 -4.35
N GLY A 233 -2.74 -12.33 -5.27
CA GLY A 233 -1.46 -11.66 -5.08
C GLY A 233 -0.34 -12.52 -4.50
N GLU A 234 -0.56 -13.81 -4.18
CA GLU A 234 0.49 -14.75 -3.79
C GLU A 234 1.36 -15.14 -5.02
N PHE A 235 1.86 -14.12 -5.73
CA PHE A 235 2.60 -14.27 -6.99
C PHE A 235 3.91 -15.03 -6.82
N GLY A 236 4.53 -14.97 -5.64
CA GLY A 236 5.73 -15.71 -5.32
C GLY A 236 5.59 -17.22 -5.55
N HIS A 237 4.36 -17.76 -5.48
CA HIS A 237 4.09 -19.18 -5.66
C HIS A 237 3.66 -19.57 -7.09
N MET A 238 3.66 -18.62 -8.04
CA MET A 238 3.53 -18.95 -9.46
C MET A 238 4.76 -19.75 -9.93
N THR A 239 4.55 -20.80 -10.68
CA THR A 239 5.65 -21.56 -11.27
C THR A 239 6.26 -20.78 -12.43
N LEU A 240 7.48 -20.29 -12.23
CA LEU A 240 8.23 -19.56 -13.24
C LEU A 240 9.12 -20.51 -14.08
N VAL A 241 9.78 -21.45 -13.40
CA VAL A 241 10.68 -22.43 -14.02
C VAL A 241 10.27 -23.82 -13.58
N PRO A 242 9.51 -24.59 -14.37
CA PRO A 242 9.09 -25.95 -14.02
C PRO A 242 10.29 -26.85 -13.68
N GLY A 243 10.25 -27.54 -12.52
CA GLY A 243 11.33 -28.39 -12.04
C GLY A 243 12.62 -27.65 -11.64
N GLY A 244 12.54 -26.32 -11.46
CA GLY A 244 13.67 -25.48 -11.11
C GLY A 244 13.98 -25.44 -9.62
N ARG A 245 14.45 -24.29 -9.12
CA ARG A 245 14.89 -24.10 -7.71
C ARG A 245 13.78 -24.44 -6.73
N ARG A 246 14.15 -25.11 -5.63
CA ARG A 246 13.22 -25.44 -4.56
C ARG A 246 12.77 -24.17 -3.83
N CYS A 247 11.47 -24.01 -3.67
CA CYS A 247 10.86 -22.96 -2.89
C CYS A 247 10.65 -23.41 -1.44
N TRP A 248 10.64 -22.47 -0.51
CA TRP A 248 10.33 -22.74 0.90
C TRP A 248 8.93 -23.36 1.11
N CYS A 249 7.99 -23.11 0.20
CA CYS A 249 6.65 -23.71 0.24
C CYS A 249 6.63 -25.24 -0.08
N GLY A 250 7.78 -25.82 -0.38
CA GLY A 250 7.94 -27.23 -0.71
C GLY A 250 7.80 -27.59 -2.20
N LYS A 251 7.38 -26.64 -3.06
CA LYS A 251 7.32 -26.79 -4.52
C LYS A 251 8.66 -26.42 -5.17
N GLU A 252 8.79 -26.72 -6.44
CA GLU A 252 9.92 -26.33 -7.28
C GLU A 252 9.49 -25.31 -8.34
N GLY A 253 10.40 -24.38 -8.65
CA GLY A 253 10.25 -23.43 -9.74
C GLY A 253 9.38 -22.21 -9.45
N CYS A 254 9.01 -21.96 -8.19
CA CYS A 254 8.25 -20.77 -7.80
C CYS A 254 9.03 -19.48 -8.07
N LEU A 255 8.33 -18.40 -8.45
CA LEU A 255 8.91 -17.07 -8.64
C LEU A 255 9.73 -16.62 -7.42
N ASP A 256 9.28 -16.91 -6.22
CA ASP A 256 9.95 -16.56 -4.95
C ASP A 256 11.40 -17.07 -4.88
N ALA A 257 11.64 -18.28 -5.38
CA ALA A 257 12.98 -18.89 -5.41
C ALA A 257 13.95 -18.22 -6.39
N TYR A 258 13.48 -17.26 -7.19
CA TYR A 258 14.26 -16.52 -8.19
C TYR A 258 14.29 -15.02 -7.96
N CYS A 259 13.21 -14.45 -7.41
CA CYS A 259 12.99 -13.01 -7.36
C CYS A 259 12.71 -12.45 -5.96
N SER A 260 12.90 -13.23 -4.88
CA SER A 260 12.89 -12.64 -3.53
C SER A 260 14.17 -11.86 -3.24
N ALA A 261 14.12 -10.92 -2.29
CA ALA A 261 15.30 -10.18 -1.82
C ALA A 261 16.34 -11.13 -1.20
N LYS A 262 15.86 -12.24 -0.60
CA LYS A 262 16.72 -13.27 -0.04
C LYS A 262 17.67 -13.89 -1.07
N VAL A 263 17.22 -14.08 -2.31
CA VAL A 263 18.06 -14.60 -3.41
C VAL A 263 19.30 -13.74 -3.62
N LEU A 264 19.18 -12.42 -3.51
CA LEU A 264 20.31 -11.50 -3.69
C LEU A 264 21.14 -11.39 -2.40
N SER A 265 20.51 -11.29 -1.24
CA SER A 265 21.21 -11.14 0.04
C SER A 265 22.04 -12.37 0.41
N ASP A 266 21.60 -13.58 0.06
CA ASP A 266 22.36 -14.80 0.30
C ASP A 266 23.73 -14.78 -0.43
N HIS A 267 23.86 -14.02 -1.51
CA HIS A 267 25.13 -13.81 -2.22
C HIS A 267 26.01 -12.69 -1.62
N ALA A 268 25.56 -12.03 -0.55
CA ALA A 268 26.30 -10.96 0.12
C ALA A 268 26.21 -11.07 1.66
N GLY A 269 26.43 -12.29 2.18
CA GLY A 269 26.44 -12.55 3.62
C GLY A 269 25.12 -12.28 4.33
N GLY A 270 23.99 -12.34 3.64
CA GLY A 270 22.65 -12.07 4.17
C GLY A 270 22.24 -10.60 4.13
N SER A 271 23.03 -9.71 3.52
CA SER A 271 22.77 -8.27 3.43
C SER A 271 22.40 -7.84 2.01
N LEU A 272 21.16 -7.40 1.81
CA LEU A 272 20.72 -6.84 0.52
C LEU A 272 21.46 -5.54 0.19
N SER A 273 21.72 -4.67 1.18
CA SER A 273 22.49 -3.44 0.98
C SER A 273 23.92 -3.72 0.51
N ALA A 274 24.60 -4.70 1.14
CA ALA A 274 25.93 -5.10 0.72
C ALA A 274 25.94 -5.62 -0.73
N PHE A 275 24.94 -6.40 -1.14
CA PHE A 275 24.83 -6.85 -2.52
C PHE A 275 24.80 -5.67 -3.51
N PHE A 276 23.96 -4.66 -3.24
CA PHE A 276 23.84 -3.50 -4.13
C PHE A 276 25.07 -2.55 -4.05
N GLU A 277 25.76 -2.49 -2.91
CA GLU A 277 27.05 -1.77 -2.80
C GLU A 277 28.14 -2.43 -3.66
N GLU A 278 28.24 -3.76 -3.61
CA GLU A 278 29.17 -4.53 -4.44
C GLU A 278 28.80 -4.43 -5.92
N LEU A 279 27.50 -4.50 -6.26
CA LEU A 279 27.01 -4.29 -7.65
C LEU A 279 27.39 -2.90 -8.17
N ARG A 280 27.23 -1.85 -7.34
CA ARG A 280 27.57 -0.46 -7.65
C ARG A 280 29.08 -0.27 -7.83
N SER A 281 29.89 -0.98 -7.06
CA SER A 281 31.36 -0.98 -7.21
C SER A 281 31.85 -1.66 -8.47
N GLY A 282 30.95 -2.35 -9.19
CA GLY A 282 31.26 -2.99 -10.46
C GLY A 282 31.69 -4.45 -10.36
N ASP A 283 31.41 -5.13 -9.25
CA ASP A 283 31.72 -6.56 -9.09
C ASP A 283 31.07 -7.40 -10.20
N ALA A 284 31.90 -8.18 -10.91
CA ALA A 284 31.46 -8.95 -12.08
C ALA A 284 30.51 -10.10 -11.67
N GLY A 285 30.76 -10.73 -10.53
CA GLY A 285 29.88 -11.80 -10.00
C GLY A 285 28.49 -11.28 -9.65
N LYS A 286 28.43 -10.11 -8.99
CA LYS A 286 27.14 -9.47 -8.67
C LYS A 286 26.37 -9.02 -9.90
N ARG A 287 27.08 -8.54 -10.92
CA ARG A 287 26.44 -8.19 -12.22
C ARG A 287 25.80 -9.38 -12.90
N GLU A 288 26.46 -10.55 -12.87
CA GLU A 288 25.89 -11.77 -13.46
C GLU A 288 24.68 -12.27 -12.69
N ILE A 289 24.73 -12.28 -11.34
CA ILE A 289 23.61 -12.66 -10.48
C ILE A 289 22.42 -11.69 -10.69
N TRP A 290 22.71 -10.39 -10.78
CA TRP A 290 21.69 -9.37 -11.03
C TRP A 290 21.05 -9.52 -12.40
N ARG A 291 21.83 -9.84 -13.43
CA ARG A 291 21.31 -10.09 -14.78
C ARG A 291 20.37 -11.28 -14.80
N GLU A 292 20.75 -12.42 -14.19
CA GLU A 292 19.89 -13.60 -14.08
C GLU A 292 18.59 -13.28 -13.30
N TYR A 293 18.71 -12.53 -12.20
CA TYR A 293 17.54 -12.09 -11.43
C TYR A 293 16.57 -11.25 -12.29
N LEU A 294 17.08 -10.30 -13.06
CA LEU A 294 16.26 -9.46 -13.93
C LEU A 294 15.63 -10.24 -15.08
N GLU A 295 16.27 -11.25 -15.63
CA GLU A 295 15.70 -12.14 -16.65
C GLU A 295 14.46 -12.88 -16.12
N HIS A 296 14.56 -13.42 -14.90
CA HIS A 296 13.45 -14.07 -14.23
C HIS A 296 12.33 -13.08 -13.87
N LEU A 297 12.70 -11.92 -13.36
CA LEU A 297 11.75 -10.86 -13.02
C LEU A 297 11.02 -10.35 -14.28
N ALA A 298 11.71 -10.18 -15.39
CA ALA A 298 11.10 -9.78 -16.66
C ALA A 298 10.03 -10.80 -17.12
N ALA A 299 10.33 -12.09 -17.03
CA ALA A 299 9.35 -13.13 -17.37
C ALA A 299 8.11 -13.05 -16.45
N ALA A 300 8.30 -12.86 -15.14
CA ALA A 300 7.21 -12.75 -14.19
C ALA A 300 6.35 -11.49 -14.43
N VAL A 301 6.97 -10.32 -14.62
CA VAL A 301 6.27 -9.05 -14.87
C VAL A 301 5.48 -9.12 -16.17
N ASN A 302 6.08 -9.66 -17.24
CA ASN A 302 5.37 -9.85 -18.52
C ASN A 302 4.18 -10.82 -18.37
N ASN A 303 4.33 -11.93 -17.63
CA ASN A 303 3.22 -12.85 -17.39
C ASN A 303 2.08 -12.19 -16.61
N LEU A 304 2.39 -11.34 -15.62
CA LEU A 304 1.38 -10.59 -14.88
C LEU A 304 0.67 -9.57 -15.79
N HIS A 305 1.43 -8.83 -16.60
CA HIS A 305 0.87 -7.89 -17.56
C HIS A 305 -0.11 -8.58 -18.53
N VAL A 306 0.31 -9.68 -19.15
CA VAL A 306 -0.53 -10.44 -20.09
C VAL A 306 -1.76 -11.07 -19.39
N ALA A 307 -1.61 -11.59 -18.17
CA ALA A 307 -2.70 -12.26 -17.46
C ALA A 307 -3.78 -11.30 -16.94
N PHE A 308 -3.40 -10.08 -16.56
CA PHE A 308 -4.30 -9.09 -15.99
C PHE A 308 -4.67 -7.95 -16.92
N ASP A 309 -4.00 -7.83 -18.07
CA ASP A 309 -4.18 -6.76 -19.05
C ASP A 309 -4.10 -5.36 -18.40
N CYS A 310 -3.11 -5.15 -17.56
CA CYS A 310 -2.93 -3.90 -16.81
C CYS A 310 -1.46 -3.60 -16.49
N GLY A 311 -1.20 -2.42 -15.95
CA GLY A 311 0.14 -2.05 -15.52
C GLY A 311 0.61 -2.84 -14.27
N VAL A 312 1.93 -2.94 -14.11
CA VAL A 312 2.57 -3.58 -12.96
C VAL A 312 3.42 -2.55 -12.22
N ILE A 313 3.25 -2.45 -10.91
CA ILE A 313 4.10 -1.65 -10.04
C ILE A 313 5.05 -2.60 -9.31
N ALA A 314 6.36 -2.46 -9.51
CA ALA A 314 7.37 -3.21 -8.78
C ALA A 314 7.82 -2.41 -7.54
N GLY A 315 7.68 -3.02 -6.37
CA GLY A 315 8.01 -2.41 -5.09
C GLY A 315 8.71 -3.40 -4.14
N GLY A 316 8.70 -3.09 -2.85
CA GLY A 316 9.46 -3.81 -1.84
C GLY A 316 10.94 -3.43 -1.83
N ARG A 317 11.73 -4.11 -1.03
CA ARG A 317 13.14 -3.78 -0.78
C ARG A 317 14.02 -3.82 -2.05
N VAL A 318 13.80 -4.81 -2.94
CA VAL A 318 14.48 -4.85 -4.24
C VAL A 318 13.89 -3.80 -5.18
N GLY A 319 12.58 -3.58 -5.12
CA GLY A 319 11.89 -2.54 -5.89
C GLY A 319 12.49 -1.15 -5.69
N ALA A 320 12.95 -0.84 -4.47
CA ALA A 320 13.66 0.40 -4.14
C ALA A 320 14.96 0.63 -4.94
N CYS A 321 15.57 -0.45 -5.42
CA CYS A 321 16.82 -0.40 -6.17
C CYS A 321 16.61 -0.39 -7.70
N LEU A 322 15.37 -0.65 -8.16
CA LEU A 322 15.09 -0.77 -9.60
C LEU A 322 15.17 0.56 -10.35
N GLU A 323 15.03 1.69 -9.68
CA GLU A 323 15.23 3.01 -10.32
C GLU A 323 16.69 3.19 -10.75
N GLU A 324 17.66 2.72 -9.93
CA GLU A 324 19.09 2.81 -10.21
C GLU A 324 19.59 1.69 -11.14
N PHE A 325 19.09 0.45 -10.94
CA PHE A 325 19.64 -0.74 -11.57
C PHE A 325 18.68 -1.44 -12.56
N GLY A 326 17.52 -0.87 -12.84
CA GLY A 326 16.46 -1.53 -13.60
C GLY A 326 16.43 -1.22 -15.10
N GLU A 327 17.45 -0.55 -15.68
CA GLU A 327 17.48 -0.24 -17.10
C GLU A 327 17.41 -1.50 -17.96
N LEU A 328 18.20 -2.53 -17.61
CA LEU A 328 18.17 -3.82 -18.28
C LEU A 328 16.78 -4.47 -18.20
N LEU A 329 16.08 -4.35 -17.07
CA LEU A 329 14.71 -4.89 -16.90
C LEU A 329 13.76 -4.26 -17.93
N ARG A 330 13.83 -2.95 -18.15
CA ARG A 330 12.99 -2.27 -19.18
C ARG A 330 13.29 -2.79 -20.58
N ALA A 331 14.56 -2.98 -20.92
CA ALA A 331 14.96 -3.55 -22.22
C ALA A 331 14.43 -4.97 -22.41
N LEU A 332 14.58 -5.83 -21.40
CA LEU A 332 14.08 -7.20 -21.42
C LEU A 332 12.54 -7.26 -21.52
N LEU A 333 11.83 -6.33 -20.91
CA LEU A 333 10.37 -6.25 -20.98
C LEU A 333 9.90 -5.77 -22.35
N ALA A 334 10.55 -4.75 -22.93
CA ALA A 334 10.24 -4.28 -24.27
C ALA A 334 10.43 -5.38 -25.33
N GLU A 335 11.47 -6.22 -25.18
CA GLU A 335 11.72 -7.37 -26.06
C GLU A 335 10.65 -8.46 -25.92
N ARG A 336 10.15 -8.68 -24.69
CA ARG A 336 9.16 -9.73 -24.39
C ARG A 336 7.72 -9.32 -24.62
N ASN A 337 7.43 -8.02 -24.71
CA ASN A 337 6.06 -7.53 -24.86
C ASN A 337 5.55 -7.82 -26.30
N PRO A 338 4.50 -8.63 -26.45
CA PRO A 338 3.99 -8.97 -27.77
C PRO A 338 3.05 -7.90 -28.37
N PHE A 339 2.66 -6.90 -27.59
CA PHE A 339 1.63 -5.90 -27.97
C PHE A 339 2.25 -4.53 -28.25
N GLU A 340 3.03 -4.00 -27.31
CA GLU A 340 3.75 -2.73 -27.42
C GLU A 340 5.26 -3.00 -27.46
N GLN A 341 6.01 -2.18 -28.18
CA GLN A 341 7.47 -2.32 -28.24
C GLN A 341 8.16 -1.51 -27.13
N ASP A 342 7.56 -1.46 -25.95
CA ASP A 342 8.08 -0.73 -24.81
C ASP A 342 7.77 -1.43 -23.48
N ALA A 343 8.19 -0.84 -22.36
CA ALA A 343 7.93 -1.31 -21.01
C ALA A 343 7.16 -0.25 -20.20
N SER A 344 6.29 0.55 -20.84
CA SER A 344 5.53 1.63 -20.19
C SER A 344 4.52 1.14 -19.15
N TYR A 345 4.09 -0.12 -19.25
CA TYR A 345 3.25 -0.79 -18.29
C TYR A 345 3.95 -1.08 -16.95
N LEU A 346 5.30 -1.09 -16.90
CA LEU A 346 6.06 -1.23 -15.65
C LEU A 346 6.30 0.14 -15.00
N LYS A 347 5.89 0.25 -13.74
CA LYS A 347 6.12 1.42 -12.89
C LYS A 347 6.95 1.00 -11.67
N TRP A 348 7.75 1.94 -11.15
CA TRP A 348 8.42 1.77 -9.87
C TRP A 348 7.51 2.22 -8.73
N SER A 349 7.58 1.54 -7.60
CA SER A 349 6.91 1.98 -6.39
C SER A 349 7.38 3.38 -5.99
N ARG A 350 6.44 4.22 -5.59
CA ARG A 350 6.72 5.60 -5.15
C ARG A 350 7.24 5.66 -3.72
N ARG A 351 6.99 4.62 -2.93
CA ARG A 351 7.33 4.53 -1.50
C ARG A 351 7.74 3.09 -1.14
N PRO A 352 8.81 2.58 -1.74
CA PRO A 352 9.14 1.15 -1.66
C PRO A 352 9.41 0.67 -0.23
N GLN A 353 9.79 1.54 0.70
CA GLN A 353 10.08 1.19 2.09
C GLN A 353 8.88 1.39 3.02
N GLU A 354 8.03 2.39 2.75
CA GLU A 354 6.92 2.77 3.64
C GLU A 354 5.56 2.29 3.13
N ALA A 355 5.49 1.70 1.94
CA ALA A 355 4.22 1.37 1.28
C ALA A 355 3.32 0.50 2.17
N ALA A 356 3.85 -0.53 2.82
CA ALA A 356 3.08 -1.41 3.69
C ALA A 356 2.51 -0.66 4.91
N ALA A 357 3.33 0.14 5.59
CA ALA A 357 2.88 0.94 6.72
C ALA A 357 1.86 2.01 6.30
N VAL A 358 2.12 2.74 5.19
CA VAL A 358 1.17 3.75 4.67
C VAL A 358 -0.16 3.11 4.29
N GLY A 359 -0.14 1.98 3.59
CA GLY A 359 -1.35 1.26 3.21
C GLY A 359 -2.12 0.74 4.42
N ALA A 360 -1.43 0.29 5.47
CA ALA A 360 -2.05 -0.08 6.73
C ALA A 360 -2.75 1.12 7.38
N ALA A 361 -2.10 2.29 7.46
CA ALA A 361 -2.71 3.52 7.95
C ALA A 361 -3.97 3.91 7.16
N LEU A 362 -3.94 3.75 5.83
CA LEU A 362 -5.08 4.04 4.95
C LEU A 362 -6.34 3.24 5.29
N THR A 363 -6.22 2.05 5.88
CA THR A 363 -7.39 1.28 6.32
C THR A 363 -8.18 1.99 7.42
N GLN A 364 -7.50 2.76 8.28
CA GLN A 364 -8.16 3.58 9.31
C GLN A 364 -8.81 4.82 8.71
N VAL A 365 -8.15 5.42 7.71
CA VAL A 365 -8.72 6.55 6.96
C VAL A 365 -10.00 6.12 6.23
N GLU A 366 -9.98 5.01 5.51
CA GLU A 366 -11.17 4.51 4.81
C GLU A 366 -12.31 4.16 5.78
N ALA A 367 -12.02 3.53 6.91
CA ALA A 367 -13.02 3.26 7.95
C ALA A 367 -13.65 4.55 8.51
N PHE A 368 -12.86 5.59 8.71
CA PHE A 368 -13.37 6.91 9.11
C PHE A 368 -14.25 7.52 8.02
N LEU A 369 -13.81 7.50 6.76
CA LEU A 369 -14.60 8.03 5.64
C LEU A 369 -15.94 7.27 5.49
N GLU A 370 -15.94 5.96 5.63
CA GLU A 370 -17.14 5.14 5.62
C GLU A 370 -18.09 5.47 6.79
N GLY A 371 -17.60 5.95 7.90
CA GLY A 371 -18.36 6.38 9.07
C GLY A 371 -18.96 7.80 8.97
N LEU A 372 -18.51 8.61 8.01
CA LEU A 372 -19.07 9.95 7.76
C LEU A 372 -20.45 9.85 7.13
#